data_44f77697f70355c88b80bfb5f7d49fe7
#
_entry.id   44f77697f70355c88b80bfb5f7d49fe7
#
_cell.length_a   1.000
_cell.length_b   1.000
_cell.length_c   1.000
_cell.angle_alpha   90.00
_cell.angle_beta   90.00
_cell.angle_gamma   90.00
#
_symmetry.space_group_name_H-M   'P 1'
#
loop_
_entity.id
_entity.type
_entity.pdbx_description
1 polymer ?
#
loop_
_entity_poly.entity_id
_entity_poly.type
_entity_poly.pdbx_seq_one_letter_code
_entity_poly.pdbx_strand_id
1 'polypeptide(L)'
;MKRQAAFIDSKKLLKGALHCHTTRSDGLGTPEEVLKKHVVHGYDFVALTDHRYYNFANYGDAPLTIIPGMEMDGSLPGAGWPYVHCHHIVSVGPEKAQGNGFEQDQRFDSY
;
A
#
# COMPACT_ATOMS: atom_id res chain seq x y z
N MET A 1 22.29 -2.29 23.39
CA MET A 1 21.29 -1.71 22.47
C MET A 1 20.44 -0.70 23.23
N LYS A 2 20.45 0.56 22.83
CA LYS A 2 19.57 1.56 23.45
C LYS A 2 18.16 1.37 22.88
N ARG A 3 17.19 1.12 23.74
CA ARG A 3 15.77 1.10 23.35
C ARG A 3 15.26 2.54 23.39
N GLN A 4 14.71 3.02 22.28
CA GLN A 4 14.06 4.32 22.19
C GLN A 4 12.60 4.11 21.83
N ALA A 5 11.68 4.71 22.59
CA ALA A 5 10.27 4.68 22.25
C ALA A 5 9.99 5.57 21.04
N ALA A 6 9.20 5.08 20.09
CA ALA A 6 8.88 5.81 18.85
C ALA A 6 7.99 7.05 19.07
N PHE A 7 7.34 7.17 20.23
CA PHE A 7 6.30 8.17 20.52
C PHE A 7 6.58 9.00 21.78
N ILE A 8 7.85 9.39 22.02
CA ILE A 8 8.26 10.04 23.26
C ILE A 8 7.56 11.40 23.49
N ASP A 9 7.32 12.17 22.44
CA ASP A 9 6.80 13.54 22.51
C ASP A 9 5.68 13.85 21.50
N SER A 10 4.95 12.82 21.06
CA SER A 10 3.89 13.01 20.05
C SER A 10 2.69 13.73 20.65
N LYS A 11 2.49 14.98 20.27
CA LYS A 11 1.30 15.77 20.62
C LYS A 11 0.07 15.42 19.76
N LYS A 12 0.26 14.69 18.67
CA LYS A 12 -0.78 14.31 17.70
C LYS A 12 -0.59 12.85 17.29
N LEU A 13 -1.66 12.08 17.39
CA LEU A 13 -1.74 10.74 16.80
C LEU A 13 -2.37 10.87 15.42
N LEU A 14 -1.77 10.21 14.43
CA LEU A 14 -2.30 10.11 13.08
C LEU A 14 -2.95 8.74 12.89
N LYS A 15 -4.13 8.73 12.26
CA LYS A 15 -4.85 7.53 11.89
C LYS A 15 -4.52 7.17 10.45
N GLY A 16 -3.97 5.98 10.23
CA GLY A 16 -3.58 5.53 8.90
C GLY A 16 -3.99 4.12 8.56
N ALA A 17 -4.07 3.82 7.27
CA ALA A 17 -4.21 2.49 6.72
C ALA A 17 -3.03 2.22 5.78
N LEU A 18 -2.27 1.16 6.06
CA LEU A 18 -1.08 0.78 5.27
C LEU A 18 -1.32 -0.42 4.35
N HIS A 19 -2.55 -0.91 4.30
CA HIS A 19 -2.92 -2.04 3.45
C HIS A 19 -4.39 -1.90 3.03
N CYS A 20 -4.61 -1.72 1.75
CA CYS A 20 -5.94 -1.52 1.20
C CYS A 20 -5.97 -1.85 -0.30
N HIS A 21 -6.99 -2.61 -0.72
CA HIS A 21 -7.18 -2.98 -2.11
C HIS A 21 -8.30 -2.19 -2.78
N THR A 22 -8.18 -2.03 -4.08
CA THR A 22 -9.16 -1.37 -4.94
C THR A 22 -9.59 -2.30 -6.08
N THR A 23 -10.44 -1.82 -6.98
CA THR A 23 -10.80 -2.53 -8.22
C THR A 23 -9.63 -2.73 -9.19
N ARG A 24 -8.44 -2.21 -8.86
CA ARG A 24 -7.19 -2.51 -9.60
C ARG A 24 -6.71 -3.94 -9.36
N SER A 25 -7.12 -4.55 -8.23
CA SER A 25 -6.92 -5.98 -7.94
C SER A 25 -8.24 -6.63 -7.55
N ASP A 26 -8.46 -6.95 -6.32
CA ASP A 26 -9.60 -7.70 -5.80
C ASP A 26 -10.47 -6.90 -4.81
N GLY A 27 -10.20 -5.62 -4.63
CA GLY A 27 -11.05 -4.72 -3.86
C GLY A 27 -12.37 -4.38 -4.56
N LEU A 28 -13.38 -3.99 -3.80
CA LEU A 28 -14.73 -3.73 -4.32
C LEU A 28 -14.96 -2.29 -4.79
N GLY A 29 -14.14 -1.34 -4.34
CA GLY A 29 -14.28 0.08 -4.68
C GLY A 29 -13.18 0.57 -5.61
N THR A 30 -13.49 1.55 -6.45
CA THR A 30 -12.44 2.25 -7.20
C THR A 30 -11.46 2.95 -6.25
N PRO A 31 -10.25 3.30 -6.70
CA PRO A 31 -9.33 4.08 -5.87
C PRO A 31 -9.99 5.32 -5.25
N GLU A 32 -10.74 6.08 -6.04
CA GLU A 32 -11.41 7.29 -5.61
C GLU A 32 -12.48 7.03 -4.54
N GLU A 33 -13.26 5.95 -4.70
CA GLU A 33 -14.28 5.55 -3.73
C GLU A 33 -13.64 5.11 -2.41
N VAL A 34 -12.54 4.35 -2.50
CA VAL A 34 -11.79 3.89 -1.33
C VAL A 34 -11.19 5.08 -0.59
N LEU A 35 -10.53 6.01 -1.31
CA LEU A 35 -9.98 7.22 -0.71
C LEU A 35 -11.06 8.08 -0.05
N LYS A 36 -12.19 8.27 -0.72
CA LYS A 36 -13.34 9.02 -0.17
C LYS A 36 -13.85 8.41 1.13
N LYS A 37 -13.95 7.08 1.21
CA LYS A 37 -14.34 6.38 2.44
C LYS A 37 -13.34 6.63 3.57
N HIS A 38 -12.04 6.58 3.29
CA HIS A 38 -11.00 6.86 4.29
C HIS A 38 -11.10 8.30 4.82
N VAL A 39 -11.31 9.27 3.94
CA VAL A 39 -11.56 10.67 4.33
C VAL A 39 -12.76 10.80 5.26
N VAL A 40 -13.90 10.22 4.89
CA VAL A 40 -15.15 10.26 5.70
C VAL A 40 -14.94 9.63 7.08
N HIS A 41 -14.10 8.58 7.16
CA HIS A 41 -13.79 7.91 8.42
C HIS A 41 -12.62 8.55 9.19
N GLY A 42 -12.13 9.70 8.77
CA GLY A 42 -11.13 10.50 9.48
C GLY A 42 -9.73 9.90 9.47
N TYR A 43 -9.33 9.25 8.38
CA TYR A 43 -7.95 8.83 8.19
C TYR A 43 -7.09 10.02 7.77
N ASP A 44 -5.87 10.09 8.27
CA ASP A 44 -4.88 11.10 7.93
C ASP A 44 -3.99 10.65 6.75
N PHE A 45 -3.79 9.32 6.60
CA PHE A 45 -3.03 8.75 5.49
C PHE A 45 -3.52 7.36 5.10
N VAL A 46 -3.24 6.95 3.85
CA VAL A 46 -3.57 5.62 3.32
C VAL A 46 -2.53 5.17 2.31
N ALA A 47 -2.23 3.88 2.28
CA ALA A 47 -1.54 3.24 1.18
C ALA A 47 -2.52 2.32 0.42
N LEU A 48 -2.68 2.54 -0.87
CA LEU A 48 -3.34 1.59 -1.75
C LEU A 48 -2.32 0.56 -2.17
N THR A 49 -2.59 -0.70 -1.87
CA THR A 49 -1.63 -1.80 -2.01
C THR A 49 -2.26 -2.95 -2.78
N ASP A 50 -2.75 -2.67 -3.96
CA ASP A 50 -3.35 -3.66 -4.85
C ASP A 50 -2.35 -4.77 -5.21
N HIS A 51 -2.84 -5.99 -5.41
CA HIS A 51 -2.04 -7.13 -5.83
C HIS A 51 -1.35 -6.84 -7.16
N ARG A 52 -0.02 -6.92 -7.18
CA ARG A 52 0.82 -6.73 -8.38
C ARG A 52 0.57 -5.42 -9.10
N TYR A 53 0.05 -4.42 -8.40
CA TYR A 53 -0.19 -3.10 -8.94
C TYR A 53 0.43 -2.05 -8.04
N TYR A 54 1.48 -1.42 -8.52
CA TYR A 54 2.09 -0.31 -7.82
C TYR A 54 1.20 0.93 -7.98
N ASN A 55 0.62 1.35 -6.87
CA ASN A 55 -0.18 2.56 -6.81
C ASN A 55 0.72 3.74 -6.50
N PHE A 56 1.00 4.54 -7.51
CA PHE A 56 1.69 5.81 -7.33
C PHE A 56 0.76 6.83 -6.68
N ALA A 57 1.27 7.68 -5.80
CA ALA A 57 0.45 8.51 -4.93
C ALA A 57 -0.26 9.71 -5.59
N ASN A 58 -0.44 9.73 -6.88
CA ASN A 58 -1.00 10.85 -7.61
C ASN A 58 -2.51 10.72 -7.85
N TYR A 59 -3.31 10.96 -6.81
CA TYR A 59 -4.78 10.94 -6.87
C TYR A 59 -5.40 12.34 -6.70
N GLY A 60 -4.72 13.39 -7.17
CA GLY A 60 -5.20 14.76 -7.09
C GLY A 60 -5.20 15.32 -5.65
N ASP A 61 -6.09 16.28 -5.39
CA ASP A 61 -6.16 17.03 -4.13
C ASP A 61 -6.90 16.27 -3.02
N ALA A 62 -6.57 15.00 -2.79
CA ALA A 62 -7.16 14.27 -1.69
C ALA A 62 -6.77 14.89 -0.34
N PRO A 63 -7.72 15.09 0.60
CA PRO A 63 -7.45 15.73 1.90
C PRO A 63 -6.76 14.80 2.90
N LEU A 64 -6.14 13.73 2.43
CA LEU A 64 -5.30 12.81 3.20
C LEU A 64 -4.00 12.53 2.46
N THR A 65 -2.97 12.13 3.18
CA THR A 65 -1.70 11.73 2.58
C THR A 65 -1.83 10.36 1.96
N ILE A 66 -1.51 10.23 0.66
CA ILE A 66 -1.48 8.95 -0.03
C ILE A 66 -0.03 8.49 -0.11
N ILE A 67 0.22 7.27 0.34
CA ILE A 67 1.54 6.64 0.32
C ILE A 67 1.56 5.65 -0.82
N PRO A 68 2.56 5.70 -1.72
CA PRO A 68 2.72 4.69 -2.77
C PRO A 68 2.83 3.29 -2.18
N GLY A 69 2.22 2.31 -2.85
CA GLY A 69 2.29 0.94 -2.34
C GLY A 69 1.83 -0.12 -3.33
N MET A 70 2.18 -1.34 -3.00
CA MET A 70 1.81 -2.55 -3.73
C MET A 70 1.83 -3.75 -2.78
N GLU A 71 0.96 -4.72 -3.02
CA GLU A 71 1.11 -6.05 -2.44
C GLU A 71 1.71 -7.01 -3.46
N MET A 72 2.81 -7.65 -3.07
CA MET A 72 3.49 -8.66 -3.87
C MET A 72 3.07 -10.06 -3.41
N ASP A 73 2.76 -10.93 -4.36
CA ASP A 73 2.48 -12.34 -4.09
C ASP A 73 3.76 -13.14 -4.31
N GLY A 74 4.24 -13.82 -3.31
CA GLY A 74 5.39 -14.73 -3.40
C GLY A 74 4.95 -16.18 -3.24
N SER A 75 5.32 -17.05 -4.18
CA SER A 75 5.11 -18.49 -4.08
C SER A 75 6.43 -19.22 -3.90
N LEU A 76 6.46 -20.25 -3.06
CA LEU A 76 7.64 -21.13 -2.98
C LEU A 76 7.73 -22.00 -4.23
N PRO A 77 8.91 -22.11 -4.85
CA PRO A 77 9.13 -23.02 -5.97
C PRO A 77 8.78 -24.48 -5.58
N GLY A 78 8.05 -25.18 -6.47
CA GLY A 78 7.72 -26.60 -6.28
C GLY A 78 6.45 -26.90 -5.46
N ALA A 79 5.80 -25.89 -4.89
CA ALA A 79 4.49 -26.08 -4.28
C ALA A 79 3.42 -26.16 -5.37
N GLY A 80 2.91 -27.37 -5.67
CA GLY A 80 1.82 -27.56 -6.60
C GLY A 80 0.45 -27.19 -5.99
N TRP A 81 -0.48 -26.75 -6.83
CA TRP A 81 -1.89 -26.60 -6.43
C TRP A 81 -2.44 -27.92 -5.84
N PRO A 82 -3.17 -27.92 -4.68
CA PRO A 82 -3.69 -26.78 -3.93
C PRO A 82 -2.80 -26.31 -2.75
N TYR A 83 -1.58 -26.77 -2.64
CA TYR A 83 -0.68 -26.51 -1.51
C TYR A 83 0.33 -25.37 -1.80
N VAL A 84 -0.11 -24.37 -2.51
CA VAL A 84 0.73 -23.19 -2.78
C VAL A 84 0.85 -22.40 -1.48
N HIS A 85 2.03 -22.42 -0.86
CA HIS A 85 2.36 -21.47 0.19
C HIS A 85 2.57 -20.10 -0.47
N CYS A 86 1.51 -19.31 -0.50
CA CYS A 86 1.59 -17.94 -0.96
C CYS A 86 1.93 -17.04 0.23
N HIS A 87 2.97 -16.24 0.08
CA HIS A 87 3.31 -15.18 1.02
C HIS A 87 2.94 -13.84 0.38
N HIS A 88 2.23 -13.00 1.11
CA HIS A 88 1.95 -11.65 0.68
C HIS A 88 2.89 -10.68 1.39
N ILE A 89 3.53 -9.82 0.63
CA ILE A 89 4.43 -8.80 1.14
C ILE A 89 3.88 -7.44 0.74
N VAL A 90 3.46 -6.68 1.74
CA VAL A 90 3.03 -5.30 1.52
C VAL A 90 4.25 -4.40 1.48
N SER A 91 4.44 -3.74 0.35
CA SER A 91 5.47 -2.72 0.17
C SER A 91 4.82 -1.34 0.19
N VAL A 92 5.30 -0.47 1.05
CA VAL A 92 4.89 0.93 1.11
C VAL A 92 6.14 1.81 1.16
N GLY A 93 6.13 2.92 0.49
CA GLY A 93 7.32 3.74 0.49
C GLY A 93 7.23 5.00 -0.34
N PRO A 94 8.28 5.85 -0.25
CA PRO A 94 8.35 7.09 -1.01
C PRO A 94 8.45 6.82 -2.52
N GLU A 95 7.98 7.77 -3.29
CA GLU A 95 7.92 7.77 -4.75
C GLU A 95 9.25 7.42 -5.43
N LYS A 96 10.35 7.71 -4.78
CA LYS A 96 11.71 7.39 -5.26
C LYS A 96 12.36 6.40 -4.30
N ALA A 97 11.91 5.16 -4.32
CA ALA A 97 12.64 4.08 -3.69
C ALA A 97 13.96 3.90 -4.44
N GLN A 98 15.03 4.54 -3.91
CA GLN A 98 16.44 4.29 -4.24
C GLN A 98 16.72 3.82 -5.69
N GLY A 99 16.36 4.63 -6.68
CA GLY A 99 16.77 4.40 -8.07
C GLY A 99 15.89 3.46 -8.89
N ASN A 100 14.81 2.92 -8.35
CA ASN A 100 13.93 2.01 -9.10
C ASN A 100 12.88 2.69 -9.96
N GLY A 101 12.81 4.02 -9.93
CA GLY A 101 12.12 4.78 -10.98
C GLY A 101 10.64 4.54 -11.19
N PHE A 102 9.91 4.02 -10.21
CA PHE A 102 8.45 3.97 -10.30
C PHE A 102 7.88 5.36 -10.04
N GLU A 103 7.66 6.09 -11.11
CA GLU A 103 7.09 7.45 -11.08
C GLU A 103 5.63 7.49 -11.54
N GLN A 104 5.02 6.33 -11.75
CA GLN A 104 3.66 6.18 -12.24
C GLN A 104 3.03 4.87 -11.77
N ASP A 105 1.71 4.80 -11.85
CA ASP A 105 0.96 3.56 -11.67
C ASP A 105 1.47 2.47 -12.63
N GLN A 106 1.74 1.30 -12.11
CA GLN A 106 2.30 0.21 -12.90
C GLN A 106 1.79 -1.16 -12.44
N ARG A 107 1.39 -1.98 -13.41
CA ARG A 107 1.05 -3.39 -13.17
C ARG A 107 2.26 -4.27 -13.43
N PHE A 108 2.39 -5.30 -12.62
CA PHE A 108 3.41 -6.35 -12.77
C PHE A 108 2.72 -7.69 -13.00
N ASP A 109 2.97 -8.31 -14.15
CA ASP A 109 2.40 -9.62 -14.48
C ASP A 109 3.21 -10.80 -13.92
N SER A 110 4.48 -10.54 -13.61
CA SER A 110 5.39 -11.50 -12.94
C SER A 110 6.46 -10.74 -12.14
N TYR A 111 7.04 -11.40 -11.17
CA TYR A 111 8.19 -10.91 -10.39
C TYR A 111 9.46 -11.65 -10.79
#